data_3e4708ef02e4206f78ab57cad295081c
#
_entry.id   3e4708ef02e4206f78ab57cad295081c
#
_cell.length_a   1.000
_cell.length_b   1.000
_cell.length_c   1.000
_cell.angle_alpha   90.00
_cell.angle_beta   90.00
_cell.angle_gamma   90.00
#
_symmetry.space_group_name_H-M   'P 1'
#
loop_
_entity.id
_entity.type
_entity.pdbx_description
1 polymer ?
#
loop_
_entity_poly.entity_id
_entity_poly.type
_entity_poly.pdbx_seq_one_letter_code
_entity_poly.pdbx_strand_id
1 'polypeptide(L)'
;VGAVMPASTSNGIETWRLRTSKEQWIRWVYWLIGIAIIMYAWQMISEKTVWFFVTDAPSQAADIASRMVPPKWSYMDKLWKPVWDTINIATIGTIIAMVIAVPVAFATARNTTPNLIVRTIGLFIIVSSRSVNSLIWALILVFILGPGILAGTIAIGLRSVGFCAKLIYESIEEIDHTQVEAIEATGASGPQKMIYGILPQVLPTIAGVGIYRWDINIRESTILGLVGAGGIGLQLNGSLNTLAWTQVSLILLVILVTVFISEWVSAKVRGAII
;
A
#
# COMPACT_ATOMS: atom_id res chain seq x y z
N VAL A 1 36.34 10.12 -7.46
CA VAL A 1 36.98 10.05 -8.80
C VAL A 1 36.43 11.23 -9.57
N GLY A 2 37.22 12.35 -9.63
CA GLY A 2 36.83 13.57 -10.34
C GLY A 2 36.86 13.30 -11.85
N ALA A 3 35.73 13.51 -12.51
CA ALA A 3 35.68 13.50 -13.97
C ALA A 3 36.53 14.64 -14.49
N VAL A 4 37.67 14.29 -15.17
CA VAL A 4 38.48 15.25 -15.88
C VAL A 4 37.66 15.76 -17.06
N MET A 5 37.29 17.03 -16.99
CA MET A 5 36.50 17.68 -18.04
C MET A 5 37.37 17.94 -19.28
N PRO A 6 36.93 17.56 -20.48
CA PRO A 6 37.74 17.78 -21.69
C PRO A 6 37.72 19.28 -22.04
N ALA A 7 38.86 19.94 -21.85
CA ALA A 7 39.12 21.27 -22.40
C ALA A 7 39.63 21.11 -23.84
N SER A 8 39.03 21.84 -24.81
CA SER A 8 39.55 21.95 -26.16
C SER A 8 40.05 23.40 -26.38
N THR A 9 41.32 23.56 -26.74
CA THR A 9 41.93 24.85 -27.11
C THR A 9 41.67 25.14 -28.57
N SER A 10 40.88 26.15 -28.88
CA SER A 10 40.73 26.66 -30.26
C SER A 10 41.08 28.15 -30.24
N ASN A 11 42.04 28.56 -31.09
CA ASN A 11 42.52 29.93 -31.21
C ASN A 11 42.99 30.59 -29.89
N GLY A 12 43.68 29.83 -29.03
CA GLY A 12 44.21 30.36 -27.76
C GLY A 12 43.18 30.59 -26.67
N ILE A 13 41.91 30.23 -26.92
CA ILE A 13 40.83 30.30 -25.95
C ILE A 13 40.51 28.88 -25.52
N GLU A 14 40.64 28.59 -24.21
CA GLU A 14 40.19 27.33 -23.65
C GLU A 14 38.65 27.29 -23.59
N THR A 15 38.06 26.48 -24.46
CA THR A 15 36.61 26.23 -24.46
C THR A 15 36.30 24.97 -23.66
N TRP A 16 35.48 25.15 -22.68
CA TRP A 16 35.02 24.07 -21.82
C TRP A 16 33.83 23.36 -22.42
N ARG A 17 33.89 22.02 -22.57
CA ARG A 17 32.75 21.22 -23.01
C ARG A 17 32.38 20.19 -21.93
N LEU A 18 31.14 20.22 -21.50
CA LEU A 18 30.60 19.32 -20.49
C LEU A 18 30.69 17.83 -20.90
N ARG A 19 30.79 17.54 -22.20
CA ARG A 19 30.80 16.18 -22.78
C ARG A 19 31.52 16.11 -24.09
N THR A 20 32.08 14.92 -24.38
CA THR A 20 32.66 14.61 -25.71
C THR A 20 31.56 14.45 -26.75
N SER A 21 31.86 14.70 -28.01
CA SER A 21 30.90 14.55 -29.13
C SER A 21 30.31 13.13 -29.22
N LYS A 22 31.10 12.09 -28.84
CA LYS A 22 30.61 10.70 -28.78
C LYS A 22 29.54 10.50 -27.70
N GLU A 23 29.74 11.03 -26.49
CA GLU A 23 28.77 10.94 -25.39
C GLU A 23 27.49 11.70 -25.73
N GLN A 24 27.60 12.81 -26.45
CA GLN A 24 26.44 13.58 -26.90
C GLN A 24 25.63 12.80 -27.94
N TRP A 25 26.32 12.16 -28.92
CA TRP A 25 25.66 11.29 -29.89
C TRP A 25 24.98 10.08 -29.25
N ILE A 26 25.63 9.39 -28.35
CA ILE A 26 25.07 8.25 -27.61
C ILE A 26 23.80 8.68 -26.86
N ARG A 27 23.83 9.85 -26.26
CA ARG A 27 22.64 10.40 -25.56
C ARG A 27 21.47 10.69 -26.51
N TRP A 28 21.75 11.26 -27.69
CA TRP A 28 20.73 11.47 -28.69
C TRP A 28 20.10 10.16 -29.17
N VAL A 29 20.92 9.13 -29.33
CA VAL A 29 20.44 7.78 -29.70
C VAL A 29 19.53 7.22 -28.60
N TYR A 30 19.90 7.34 -27.32
CA TYR A 30 19.00 6.91 -26.23
C TYR A 30 17.68 7.68 -26.22
N TRP A 31 17.71 8.99 -26.47
CA TRP A 31 16.47 9.78 -26.59
C TRP A 31 15.61 9.35 -27.78
N LEU A 32 16.22 9.11 -28.93
CA LEU A 32 15.50 8.62 -30.11
C LEU A 32 14.89 7.23 -29.87
N ILE A 33 15.60 6.32 -29.24
CA ILE A 33 15.09 5.00 -28.86
C ILE A 33 13.91 5.17 -27.87
N GLY A 34 14.07 6.01 -26.85
CA GLY A 34 12.99 6.29 -25.90
C GLY A 34 11.74 6.84 -26.58
N ILE A 35 11.89 7.81 -27.48
CA ILE A 35 10.78 8.37 -28.25
C ILE A 35 10.15 7.29 -29.15
N ALA A 36 10.96 6.47 -29.83
CA ALA A 36 10.45 5.39 -30.68
C ALA A 36 9.63 4.36 -29.87
N ILE A 37 10.09 3.99 -28.65
CA ILE A 37 9.35 3.11 -27.75
C ILE A 37 8.01 3.74 -27.36
N ILE A 38 8.02 5.03 -27.01
CA ILE A 38 6.80 5.76 -26.62
C ILE A 38 5.82 5.83 -27.80
N MET A 39 6.29 6.15 -28.99
CA MET A 39 5.46 6.20 -30.20
C MET A 39 4.87 4.83 -30.54
N TYR A 40 5.68 3.77 -30.44
CA TYR A 40 5.20 2.41 -30.66
C TYR A 40 4.14 1.99 -29.63
N ALA A 41 4.38 2.28 -28.34
CA ALA A 41 3.40 2.02 -27.29
C ALA A 41 2.11 2.81 -27.50
N TRP A 42 2.22 4.08 -27.92
CA TRP A 42 1.08 4.92 -28.25
C TRP A 42 0.27 4.37 -29.43
N GLN A 43 0.94 3.95 -30.50
CA GLN A 43 0.28 3.35 -31.65
C GLN A 43 -0.48 2.10 -31.23
N MET A 44 0.14 1.20 -30.45
CA MET A 44 -0.47 -0.02 -29.97
C MET A 44 -1.73 0.22 -29.10
N ILE A 45 -1.70 1.27 -28.27
CA ILE A 45 -2.85 1.68 -27.46
C ILE A 45 -3.92 2.32 -28.37
N SER A 46 -3.52 3.20 -29.28
CA SER A 46 -4.41 3.93 -30.16
C SER A 46 -5.20 3.00 -31.11
N GLU A 47 -4.56 1.97 -31.66
CA GLU A 47 -5.22 0.98 -32.53
C GLU A 47 -6.27 0.15 -31.79
N LYS A 48 -6.10 -0.10 -30.49
CA LYS A 48 -7.06 -0.84 -29.65
C LYS A 48 -8.11 0.05 -28.99
N THR A 49 -7.95 1.36 -29.06
CA THR A 49 -8.86 2.32 -28.44
C THR A 49 -9.98 2.69 -29.39
N VAL A 50 -11.22 2.49 -28.97
CA VAL A 50 -12.40 2.99 -29.70
C VAL A 50 -12.55 4.48 -29.40
N TRP A 51 -11.98 5.32 -30.25
CA TRP A 51 -11.92 6.78 -30.06
C TRP A 51 -13.29 7.44 -29.93
N PHE A 52 -14.33 6.84 -30.50
CA PHE A 52 -15.70 7.28 -30.32
C PHE A 52 -16.09 7.40 -28.85
N PHE A 53 -15.75 6.39 -28.01
CA PHE A 53 -16.05 6.46 -26.58
C PHE A 53 -15.23 7.53 -25.85
N VAL A 54 -14.01 7.80 -26.32
CA VAL A 54 -13.17 8.86 -25.73
C VAL A 54 -13.73 10.25 -26.02
N THR A 55 -14.22 10.49 -27.24
CA THR A 55 -14.82 11.77 -27.62
C THR A 55 -16.18 11.99 -26.97
N ASP A 56 -16.94 10.91 -26.70
CA ASP A 56 -18.25 10.98 -26.04
C ASP A 56 -18.13 10.94 -24.49
N ALA A 57 -16.96 10.59 -23.95
CA ALA A 57 -16.76 10.46 -22.50
C ALA A 57 -17.17 11.70 -21.68
N PRO A 58 -16.93 12.96 -22.10
CA PRO A 58 -17.37 14.13 -21.35
C PRO A 58 -18.88 14.25 -21.24
N SER A 59 -19.64 13.92 -22.30
CA SER A 59 -21.10 13.95 -22.29
C SER A 59 -21.68 12.87 -21.40
N GLN A 60 -21.13 11.66 -21.46
CA GLN A 60 -21.51 10.54 -20.59
C GLN A 60 -21.21 10.84 -19.11
N ALA A 61 -20.04 11.42 -18.82
CA ALA A 61 -19.69 11.82 -17.46
C ALA A 61 -20.64 12.90 -16.93
N ALA A 62 -21.03 13.87 -17.73
CA ALA A 62 -21.99 14.90 -17.35
C ALA A 62 -23.39 14.32 -17.10
N ASP A 63 -23.85 13.37 -17.91
CA ASP A 63 -25.13 12.68 -17.72
C ASP A 63 -25.11 11.88 -16.42
N ILE A 64 -24.09 11.07 -16.15
CA ILE A 64 -23.95 10.33 -14.90
C ILE A 64 -23.92 11.29 -13.71
N ALA A 65 -23.13 12.36 -13.77
CA ALA A 65 -23.04 13.36 -12.71
C ALA A 65 -24.39 14.01 -12.42
N SER A 66 -25.16 14.33 -13.45
CA SER A 66 -26.51 14.91 -13.30
C SER A 66 -27.47 13.95 -12.59
N ARG A 67 -27.39 12.64 -12.88
CA ARG A 67 -28.19 11.59 -12.25
C ARG A 67 -27.74 11.27 -10.80
N MET A 68 -26.53 11.63 -10.43
CA MET A 68 -26.00 11.45 -9.07
C MET A 68 -26.52 12.49 -8.08
N VAL A 69 -27.07 13.60 -8.54
CA VAL A 69 -27.57 14.71 -7.72
C VAL A 69 -29.08 14.83 -7.85
N PRO A 70 -29.82 14.93 -6.71
CA PRO A 70 -29.37 14.89 -5.32
C PRO A 70 -29.12 13.46 -4.79
N PRO A 71 -28.22 13.30 -3.81
CA PRO A 71 -28.04 12.00 -3.13
C PRO A 71 -29.32 11.53 -2.44
N LYS A 72 -29.57 10.22 -2.47
CA LYS A 72 -30.76 9.62 -1.86
C LYS A 72 -30.58 9.45 -0.34
N TRP A 73 -30.79 10.52 0.42
CA TRP A 73 -30.58 10.53 1.89
C TRP A 73 -31.40 9.46 2.64
N SER A 74 -32.60 9.09 2.15
CA SER A 74 -33.40 8.01 2.74
C SER A 74 -32.75 6.62 2.68
N TYR A 75 -31.64 6.47 1.96
CA TYR A 75 -30.88 5.23 1.91
C TYR A 75 -29.82 5.14 3.02
N MET A 76 -29.59 6.23 3.77
CA MET A 76 -28.58 6.30 4.84
C MET A 76 -28.77 5.23 5.91
N ASP A 77 -30.03 4.95 6.29
CA ASP A 77 -30.34 3.95 7.32
C ASP A 77 -29.84 2.55 6.96
N LYS A 78 -29.75 2.24 5.67
CA LYS A 78 -29.25 0.95 5.19
C LYS A 78 -27.73 0.86 5.15
N LEU A 79 -27.01 1.98 5.29
CA LEU A 79 -25.55 2.04 5.17
C LEU A 79 -24.83 1.87 6.52
N TRP A 80 -25.49 2.07 7.66
CA TRP A 80 -24.84 1.98 8.97
C TRP A 80 -24.18 0.63 9.22
N LYS A 81 -24.91 -0.46 8.97
CA LYS A 81 -24.36 -1.81 9.13
C LYS A 81 -23.20 -2.08 8.17
N PRO A 82 -23.30 -1.84 6.84
CA PRO A 82 -22.18 -1.98 5.92
C PRO A 82 -20.94 -1.14 6.27
N VAL A 83 -21.12 0.08 6.77
CA VAL A 83 -19.98 0.91 7.24
C VAL A 83 -19.31 0.25 8.44
N TRP A 84 -20.11 -0.19 9.43
CA TRP A 84 -19.59 -0.89 10.59
C TRP A 84 -18.85 -2.19 10.21
N ASP A 85 -19.41 -2.96 9.27
CA ASP A 85 -18.78 -4.15 8.73
C ASP A 85 -17.43 -3.83 8.07
N THR A 86 -17.33 -2.73 7.32
CA THR A 86 -16.09 -2.25 6.70
C THR A 86 -15.02 -1.94 7.75
N ILE A 87 -15.40 -1.24 8.83
CA ILE A 87 -14.49 -0.91 9.93
C ILE A 87 -14.04 -2.19 10.65
N ASN A 88 -14.95 -3.13 10.90
CA ASN A 88 -14.63 -4.40 11.54
C ASN A 88 -13.67 -5.26 10.68
N ILE A 89 -13.91 -5.36 9.37
CA ILE A 89 -13.01 -6.05 8.42
C ILE A 89 -11.59 -5.48 8.52
N ALA A 90 -11.46 -4.16 8.46
CA ALA A 90 -10.18 -3.48 8.54
C ALA A 90 -9.50 -3.68 9.90
N THR A 91 -10.26 -3.54 11.00
CA THR A 91 -9.73 -3.61 12.36
C THR A 91 -9.27 -5.02 12.71
N ILE A 92 -10.15 -6.02 12.53
CA ILE A 92 -9.82 -7.42 12.85
C ILE A 92 -8.73 -7.93 11.90
N GLY A 93 -8.80 -7.60 10.60
CA GLY A 93 -7.76 -7.95 9.63
C GLY A 93 -6.39 -7.37 10.00
N THR A 94 -6.35 -6.14 10.51
CA THR A 94 -5.10 -5.52 10.98
C THR A 94 -4.59 -6.19 12.26
N ILE A 95 -5.45 -6.49 13.22
CA ILE A 95 -5.07 -7.17 14.46
C ILE A 95 -4.47 -8.55 14.14
N ILE A 96 -5.15 -9.35 13.31
CA ILE A 96 -4.62 -10.66 12.87
C ILE A 96 -3.27 -10.49 12.20
N ALA A 97 -3.14 -9.51 11.31
CA ALA A 97 -1.89 -9.23 10.64
C ALA A 97 -0.77 -8.87 11.61
N MET A 98 -1.01 -8.02 12.59
CA MET A 98 -0.01 -7.59 13.57
C MET A 98 0.42 -8.74 14.48
N VAL A 99 -0.53 -9.58 14.95
CA VAL A 99 -0.23 -10.77 15.76
C VAL A 99 0.71 -11.74 15.05
N ILE A 100 0.59 -11.87 13.73
CA ILE A 100 1.46 -12.73 12.92
C ILE A 100 2.74 -11.98 12.50
N ALA A 101 2.63 -10.70 12.13
CA ALA A 101 3.74 -9.92 11.60
C ALA A 101 4.84 -9.66 12.62
N VAL A 102 4.50 -9.40 13.89
CA VAL A 102 5.49 -9.12 14.93
C VAL A 102 6.44 -10.31 15.12
N PRO A 103 6.00 -11.54 15.42
CA PRO A 103 6.91 -12.68 15.55
C PRO A 103 7.68 -12.99 14.25
N VAL A 104 7.05 -12.83 13.08
CA VAL A 104 7.74 -13.02 11.80
C VAL A 104 8.85 -11.98 11.64
N ALA A 105 8.62 -10.72 12.02
CA ALA A 105 9.62 -9.66 11.95
C ALA A 105 10.84 -9.97 12.85
N PHE A 106 10.61 -10.34 14.11
CA PHE A 106 11.69 -10.73 15.02
C PHE A 106 12.45 -11.98 14.55
N ALA A 107 11.77 -12.94 13.93
CA ALA A 107 12.40 -14.11 13.33
C ALA A 107 13.22 -13.78 12.07
N THR A 108 12.94 -12.66 11.40
CA THR A 108 13.54 -12.27 10.10
C THR A 108 14.71 -11.30 10.26
N ALA A 109 14.69 -10.42 11.25
CA ALA A 109 15.71 -9.39 11.47
C ALA A 109 17.07 -10.02 11.81
N ARG A 110 18.15 -9.49 11.22
CA ARG A 110 19.53 -10.05 11.32
C ARG A 110 20.06 -10.12 12.74
N ASN A 111 19.68 -9.15 13.55
CA ASN A 111 20.14 -9.00 14.95
C ASN A 111 19.33 -9.84 15.95
N THR A 112 18.20 -10.43 15.56
CA THR A 112 17.35 -11.24 16.44
C THR A 112 17.11 -12.67 15.96
N THR A 113 17.38 -12.95 14.67
CA THR A 113 17.16 -14.29 14.09
C THR A 113 18.09 -15.33 14.71
N PRO A 114 17.58 -16.54 15.03
CA PRO A 114 18.44 -17.61 15.59
C PRO A 114 19.36 -18.24 14.54
N ASN A 115 18.96 -18.29 13.27
CA ASN A 115 19.74 -18.87 12.19
C ASN A 115 19.27 -18.41 10.80
N LEU A 116 20.09 -18.66 9.77
CA LEU A 116 19.82 -18.27 8.39
C LEU A 116 18.55 -18.94 7.81
N ILE A 117 18.25 -20.16 8.24
CA ILE A 117 17.05 -20.89 7.73
C ILE A 117 15.77 -20.19 8.18
N VAL A 118 15.67 -19.85 9.47
CA VAL A 118 14.51 -19.12 10.02
C VAL A 118 14.35 -17.76 9.34
N ARG A 119 15.45 -17.05 9.14
CA ARG A 119 15.44 -15.78 8.41
C ARG A 119 14.92 -15.94 6.99
N THR A 120 15.41 -16.95 6.27
CA THR A 120 14.98 -17.20 4.87
C THR A 120 13.50 -17.56 4.80
N ILE A 121 12.99 -18.36 5.73
CA ILE A 121 11.56 -18.68 5.82
C ILE A 121 10.75 -17.41 6.10
N GLY A 122 11.19 -16.58 7.06
CA GLY A 122 10.53 -15.31 7.37
C GLY A 122 10.49 -14.36 6.16
N LEU A 123 11.60 -14.21 5.45
CA LEU A 123 11.67 -13.42 4.21
C LEU A 123 10.73 -13.99 3.14
N PHE A 124 10.65 -15.31 2.99
CA PHE A 124 9.74 -15.96 2.05
C PHE A 124 8.28 -15.64 2.39
N ILE A 125 7.88 -15.73 3.66
CA ILE A 125 6.53 -15.36 4.12
C ILE A 125 6.22 -13.90 3.79
N ILE A 126 7.15 -12.99 4.11
CA ILE A 126 7.01 -11.55 3.86
C ILE A 126 6.82 -11.26 2.37
N VAL A 127 7.69 -11.82 1.52
CA VAL A 127 7.64 -11.60 0.06
C VAL A 127 6.38 -12.20 -0.53
N SER A 128 6.02 -13.43 -0.17
CA SER A 128 4.82 -14.13 -0.67
C SER A 128 3.54 -13.38 -0.30
N SER A 129 3.41 -12.93 0.95
CA SER A 129 2.26 -12.14 1.42
C SER A 129 2.09 -10.82 0.64
N ARG A 130 3.18 -10.18 0.24
CA ARG A 130 3.17 -8.89 -0.46
C ARG A 130 3.04 -9.01 -1.97
N SER A 131 3.43 -10.13 -2.56
CA SER A 131 3.40 -10.33 -4.01
C SER A 131 1.98 -10.43 -4.56
N VAL A 132 1.02 -10.89 -3.75
CA VAL A 132 -0.38 -11.07 -4.15
C VAL A 132 -1.22 -9.89 -3.67
N ASN A 133 -2.02 -9.31 -4.57
CA ASN A 133 -2.93 -8.22 -4.23
C ASN A 133 -4.08 -8.74 -3.33
N SER A 134 -4.55 -7.89 -2.38
CA SER A 134 -5.69 -8.21 -1.52
C SER A 134 -6.96 -8.59 -2.27
N LEU A 135 -7.20 -8.02 -3.45
CA LEU A 135 -8.32 -8.39 -4.31
C LEU A 135 -8.25 -9.84 -4.79
N ILE A 136 -7.07 -10.33 -5.14
CA ILE A 136 -6.89 -11.73 -5.57
C ILE A 136 -7.14 -12.66 -4.39
N TRP A 137 -6.60 -12.35 -3.21
CA TRP A 137 -6.90 -13.09 -1.98
C TRP A 137 -8.40 -13.09 -1.67
N ALA A 138 -9.05 -11.92 -1.78
CA ALA A 138 -10.48 -11.81 -1.53
C ALA A 138 -11.30 -12.66 -2.50
N LEU A 139 -10.99 -12.63 -3.79
CA LEU A 139 -11.66 -13.48 -4.80
C LEU A 139 -11.53 -14.96 -4.46
N ILE A 140 -10.32 -15.45 -4.21
CA ILE A 140 -10.08 -16.86 -3.87
C ILE A 140 -10.85 -17.23 -2.61
N LEU A 141 -10.79 -16.40 -1.57
CA LEU A 141 -11.45 -16.68 -0.29
C LEU A 141 -12.98 -16.61 -0.39
N VAL A 142 -13.52 -15.71 -1.21
CA VAL A 142 -14.97 -15.66 -1.49
C VAL A 142 -15.44 -16.94 -2.19
N PHE A 143 -14.64 -17.51 -3.09
CA PHE A 143 -14.97 -18.81 -3.71
C PHE A 143 -14.90 -19.99 -2.72
N ILE A 144 -13.98 -19.96 -1.75
CA ILE A 144 -13.76 -21.05 -0.78
C ILE A 144 -14.72 -20.93 0.42
N LEU A 145 -14.85 -19.74 1.00
CA LEU A 145 -15.59 -19.50 2.24
C LEU A 145 -17.00 -18.95 2.01
N GLY A 146 -17.31 -18.57 0.76
CA GLY A 146 -18.52 -17.83 0.42
C GLY A 146 -18.35 -16.31 0.56
N PRO A 147 -19.27 -15.53 -0.02
CA PRO A 147 -19.27 -14.08 0.10
C PRO A 147 -19.55 -13.64 1.55
N GLY A 148 -18.80 -12.67 2.05
CA GLY A 148 -19.01 -12.16 3.40
C GLY A 148 -17.79 -11.55 4.07
N ILE A 149 -17.99 -11.04 5.28
CA ILE A 149 -17.03 -10.32 6.10
C ILE A 149 -15.77 -11.16 6.39
N LEU A 150 -15.93 -12.49 6.60
CA LEU A 150 -14.82 -13.38 6.93
C LEU A 150 -13.78 -13.45 5.81
N ALA A 151 -14.22 -13.60 4.56
CA ALA A 151 -13.33 -13.62 3.40
C ALA A 151 -12.54 -12.31 3.27
N GLY A 152 -13.21 -11.16 3.45
CA GLY A 152 -12.55 -9.85 3.44
C GLY A 152 -11.53 -9.68 4.56
N THR A 153 -11.87 -10.08 5.78
CA THR A 153 -10.99 -9.98 6.95
C THR A 153 -9.71 -10.80 6.75
N ILE A 154 -9.84 -12.05 6.31
CA ILE A 154 -8.67 -12.91 6.06
C ILE A 154 -7.83 -12.38 4.89
N ALA A 155 -8.45 -11.90 3.82
CA ALA A 155 -7.74 -11.33 2.67
C ALA A 155 -6.87 -10.12 3.04
N ILE A 156 -7.44 -9.19 3.82
CA ILE A 156 -6.73 -8.04 4.37
C ILE A 156 -5.62 -8.48 5.32
N GLY A 157 -5.92 -9.43 6.21
CA GLY A 157 -4.95 -9.97 7.14
C GLY A 157 -3.73 -10.56 6.43
N LEU A 158 -3.94 -11.47 5.50
CA LEU A 158 -2.87 -12.14 4.75
C LEU A 158 -1.93 -11.16 4.06
N ARG A 159 -2.47 -10.16 3.36
CA ARG A 159 -1.65 -9.14 2.69
C ARG A 159 -0.92 -8.24 3.69
N SER A 160 -1.58 -7.89 4.79
CA SER A 160 -1.04 -6.96 5.78
C SER A 160 0.11 -7.56 6.59
N VAL A 161 0.15 -8.89 6.78
CA VAL A 161 1.26 -9.58 7.47
C VAL A 161 2.60 -9.21 6.85
N GLY A 162 2.77 -9.39 5.55
CA GLY A 162 4.04 -9.12 4.89
C GLY A 162 4.43 -7.64 4.88
N PHE A 163 3.44 -6.75 4.78
CA PHE A 163 3.68 -5.30 4.84
C PHE A 163 4.17 -4.86 6.22
N CYS A 164 3.45 -5.25 7.27
CA CYS A 164 3.80 -4.91 8.65
C CYS A 164 5.11 -5.56 9.07
N ALA A 165 5.28 -6.86 8.80
CA ALA A 165 6.50 -7.58 9.15
C ALA A 165 7.74 -6.97 8.47
N LYS A 166 7.62 -6.49 7.22
CA LYS A 166 8.74 -5.82 6.55
C LYS A 166 9.19 -4.56 7.29
N LEU A 167 8.26 -3.64 7.57
CA LEU A 167 8.59 -2.38 8.21
C LEU A 167 9.12 -2.60 9.63
N ILE A 168 8.57 -3.58 10.35
CA ILE A 168 8.99 -3.90 11.71
C ILE A 168 10.39 -4.54 11.71
N TYR A 169 10.70 -5.51 10.83
CA TYR A 169 12.04 -6.10 10.85
C TYR A 169 13.12 -5.11 10.41
N GLU A 170 12.83 -4.22 9.46
CA GLU A 170 13.74 -3.14 9.07
C GLU A 170 14.00 -2.22 10.27
N SER A 171 12.97 -1.84 11.02
CA SER A 171 13.13 -1.06 12.25
C SER A 171 13.92 -1.80 13.34
N ILE A 172 13.78 -3.13 13.46
CA ILE A 172 14.58 -3.93 14.39
C ILE A 172 16.06 -3.95 13.97
N GLU A 173 16.36 -3.95 12.67
CA GLU A 173 17.74 -3.90 12.16
C GLU A 173 18.39 -2.51 12.32
N GLU A 174 17.60 -1.44 12.47
CA GLU A 174 18.05 -0.03 12.59
C GLU A 174 18.17 0.48 14.03
N ILE A 175 17.99 -0.37 15.04
CA ILE A 175 18.08 0.04 16.46
C ILE A 175 19.46 0.53 16.85
N ASP A 176 19.54 1.32 17.93
CA ASP A 176 20.81 1.68 18.56
C ASP A 176 21.41 0.50 19.33
N HIS A 177 22.46 -0.07 18.78
CA HIS A 177 23.18 -1.21 19.36
C HIS A 177 23.84 -0.87 20.71
N THR A 178 24.21 0.39 20.96
CA THR A 178 24.84 0.82 22.22
C THR A 178 23.96 0.50 23.43
N GLN A 179 22.66 0.68 23.31
CA GLN A 179 21.71 0.34 24.40
C GLN A 179 21.61 -1.16 24.63
N VAL A 180 21.69 -1.96 23.56
CA VAL A 180 21.66 -3.43 23.67
C VAL A 180 22.95 -3.95 24.31
N GLU A 181 24.10 -3.41 23.93
CA GLU A 181 25.42 -3.74 24.50
C GLU A 181 25.49 -3.36 25.99
N ALA A 182 24.93 -2.22 26.39
CA ALA A 182 24.87 -1.82 27.79
C ALA A 182 24.09 -2.86 28.65
N ILE A 183 22.99 -3.40 28.14
CA ILE A 183 22.22 -4.46 28.79
C ILE A 183 22.99 -5.78 28.78
N GLU A 184 23.69 -6.09 27.69
CA GLU A 184 24.53 -7.29 27.61
C GLU A 184 25.67 -7.27 28.62
N ALA A 185 26.28 -6.11 28.85
CA ALA A 185 27.34 -5.93 29.86
C ALA A 185 26.91 -6.23 31.31
N THR A 186 25.60 -6.19 31.58
CA THR A 186 25.04 -6.59 32.87
C THR A 186 24.90 -8.12 33.05
N GLY A 187 25.28 -8.92 32.05
CA GLY A 187 25.11 -10.38 32.05
C GLY A 187 23.69 -10.83 31.63
N ALA A 188 22.91 -9.99 30.94
CA ALA A 188 21.55 -10.32 30.53
C ALA A 188 21.52 -11.46 29.50
N SER A 189 20.57 -12.40 29.68
CA SER A 189 20.32 -13.50 28.76
C SER A 189 19.69 -12.98 27.44
N GLY A 190 19.72 -13.80 26.36
CA GLY A 190 19.14 -13.46 25.06
C GLY A 190 17.70 -12.91 25.13
N PRO A 191 16.74 -13.58 25.79
CA PRO A 191 15.40 -13.06 26.01
C PRO A 191 15.34 -11.72 26.74
N GLN A 192 16.21 -11.53 27.74
CA GLN A 192 16.29 -10.26 28.48
C GLN A 192 16.80 -9.12 27.59
N LYS A 193 17.80 -9.36 26.72
CA LYS A 193 18.26 -8.40 25.73
C LYS A 193 17.12 -8.01 24.77
N MET A 194 16.34 -8.99 24.34
CA MET A 194 15.19 -8.74 23.45
C MET A 194 14.13 -7.85 24.13
N ILE A 195 13.75 -8.17 25.36
CA ILE A 195 12.67 -7.48 26.09
C ILE A 195 13.09 -6.08 26.56
N TYR A 196 14.32 -5.92 27.06
CA TYR A 196 14.77 -4.68 27.68
C TYR A 196 15.63 -3.81 26.76
N GLY A 197 16.32 -4.40 25.77
CA GLY A 197 17.19 -3.68 24.85
C GLY A 197 16.54 -3.36 23.51
N ILE A 198 15.82 -4.31 22.93
CA ILE A 198 15.30 -4.18 21.55
C ILE A 198 13.85 -3.72 21.55
N LEU A 199 12.98 -4.42 22.26
CA LEU A 199 11.53 -4.18 22.23
C LEU A 199 11.14 -2.74 22.57
N PRO A 200 11.70 -2.06 23.58
CA PRO A 200 11.34 -0.68 23.90
C PRO A 200 11.65 0.30 22.75
N GLN A 201 12.73 0.06 22.01
CA GLN A 201 13.13 0.91 20.88
C GLN A 201 12.18 0.77 19.67
N VAL A 202 11.67 -0.44 19.43
CA VAL A 202 10.82 -0.72 18.25
C VAL A 202 9.33 -0.65 18.53
N LEU A 203 8.91 -0.63 19.80
CA LEU A 203 7.49 -0.60 20.18
C LEU A 203 6.71 0.59 19.61
N PRO A 204 7.25 1.83 19.60
CA PRO A 204 6.60 2.97 18.95
C PRO A 204 6.40 2.73 17.45
N THR A 205 7.40 2.16 16.78
CA THR A 205 7.32 1.82 15.36
C THR A 205 6.29 0.72 15.10
N ILE A 206 6.24 -0.33 15.93
CA ILE A 206 5.23 -1.40 15.83
C ILE A 206 3.82 -0.79 15.91
N ALA A 207 3.58 0.06 16.91
CA ALA A 207 2.28 0.72 17.06
C ALA A 207 1.97 1.66 15.88
N GLY A 208 2.94 2.46 15.43
CA GLY A 208 2.81 3.35 14.29
C GLY A 208 2.48 2.61 12.98
N VAL A 209 3.17 1.50 12.72
CA VAL A 209 2.93 0.63 11.55
C VAL A 209 1.53 0.01 11.61
N GLY A 210 1.10 -0.46 12.78
CA GLY A 210 -0.23 -1.04 12.97
C GLY A 210 -1.34 -0.03 12.67
N ILE A 211 -1.25 1.19 13.20
CA ILE A 211 -2.23 2.26 12.98
C ILE A 211 -2.23 2.72 11.53
N TYR A 212 -1.06 2.89 10.93
CA TYR A 212 -0.94 3.24 9.52
C TYR A 212 -1.56 2.18 8.61
N ARG A 213 -1.33 0.90 8.91
CA ARG A 213 -1.91 -0.20 8.15
C ARG A 213 -3.42 -0.29 8.34
N TRP A 214 -3.92 -0.03 9.54
CA TRP A 214 -5.36 0.03 9.82
C TRP A 214 -6.08 1.06 8.94
N ASP A 215 -5.55 2.26 8.84
CA ASP A 215 -6.10 3.30 7.96
C ASP A 215 -6.14 2.86 6.48
N ILE A 216 -5.06 2.29 5.97
CA ILE A 216 -5.02 1.73 4.62
C ILE A 216 -6.05 0.61 4.45
N ASN A 217 -6.20 -0.25 5.44
CA ASN A 217 -7.12 -1.38 5.40
C ASN A 217 -8.60 -0.96 5.37
N ILE A 218 -8.97 0.19 5.94
CA ILE A 218 -10.33 0.75 5.81
C ILE A 218 -10.62 1.07 4.33
N ARG A 219 -9.70 1.68 3.63
CA ARG A 219 -9.83 1.96 2.18
C ARG A 219 -9.84 0.66 1.36
N GLU A 220 -8.94 -0.26 1.65
CA GLU A 220 -8.89 -1.56 0.96
C GLU A 220 -10.18 -2.36 1.17
N SER A 221 -10.76 -2.39 2.38
CA SER A 221 -11.99 -3.14 2.67
C SER A 221 -13.19 -2.66 1.84
N THR A 222 -13.24 -1.36 1.51
CA THR A 222 -14.25 -0.81 0.62
C THR A 222 -14.15 -1.42 -0.79
N ILE A 223 -12.92 -1.56 -1.32
CA ILE A 223 -12.69 -2.13 -2.65
C ILE A 223 -12.97 -3.64 -2.65
N LEU A 224 -12.60 -4.35 -1.58
CA LEU A 224 -12.85 -5.79 -1.46
C LEU A 224 -14.34 -6.13 -1.46
N GLY A 225 -15.19 -5.22 -0.98
CA GLY A 225 -16.63 -5.37 -1.05
C GLY A 225 -17.17 -5.50 -2.47
N LEU A 226 -16.52 -4.89 -3.48
CA LEU A 226 -16.90 -5.04 -4.90
C LEU A 226 -16.80 -6.47 -5.41
N VAL A 227 -15.92 -7.28 -4.82
CA VAL A 227 -15.75 -8.71 -5.17
C VAL A 227 -16.50 -9.65 -4.21
N GLY A 228 -17.42 -9.11 -3.39
CA GLY A 228 -18.25 -9.91 -2.51
C GLY A 228 -17.68 -10.15 -1.11
N ALA A 229 -16.58 -9.49 -0.73
CA ALA A 229 -15.95 -9.65 0.59
C ALA A 229 -16.62 -8.83 1.72
N GLY A 230 -17.87 -8.39 1.52
CA GLY A 230 -18.67 -7.70 2.54
C GLY A 230 -18.42 -6.19 2.62
N GLY A 231 -19.01 -5.55 3.64
CA GLY A 231 -18.85 -4.11 3.89
C GLY A 231 -19.60 -3.20 2.91
N ILE A 232 -19.25 -1.91 2.94
CA ILE A 232 -19.92 -0.86 2.14
C ILE A 232 -19.70 -1.04 0.63
N GLY A 233 -18.60 -1.67 0.21
CA GLY A 233 -18.31 -1.95 -1.19
C GLY A 233 -19.32 -2.90 -1.83
N LEU A 234 -19.92 -3.83 -1.07
CA LEU A 234 -20.99 -4.69 -1.56
C LEU A 234 -22.25 -3.89 -1.91
N GLN A 235 -22.59 -2.89 -1.10
CA GLN A 235 -23.71 -1.98 -1.37
C GLN A 235 -23.43 -1.11 -2.60
N LEU A 236 -22.18 -0.66 -2.75
CA LEU A 236 -21.75 0.09 -3.93
C LEU A 236 -21.91 -0.75 -5.20
N ASN A 237 -21.42 -1.99 -5.19
CA ASN A 237 -21.56 -2.92 -6.32
C ASN A 237 -23.04 -3.17 -6.68
N GLY A 238 -23.88 -3.43 -5.69
CA GLY A 238 -25.32 -3.61 -5.90
C GLY A 238 -26.00 -2.38 -6.52
N SER A 239 -25.66 -1.18 -6.04
CA SER A 239 -26.20 0.08 -6.56
C SER A 239 -25.69 0.41 -7.98
N LEU A 240 -24.45 0.07 -8.30
CA LEU A 240 -23.87 0.20 -9.64
C LEU A 240 -24.56 -0.75 -10.63
N ASN A 241 -24.75 -2.02 -10.27
CA ASN A 241 -25.40 -3.02 -11.11
C ASN A 241 -26.86 -2.70 -11.41
N THR A 242 -27.54 -1.97 -10.50
CA THR A 242 -28.93 -1.49 -10.69
C THR A 242 -29.00 -0.08 -11.28
N LEU A 243 -27.86 0.54 -11.61
CA LEU A 243 -27.75 1.92 -12.15
C LEU A 243 -28.44 2.97 -11.25
N ALA A 244 -28.48 2.71 -9.95
CA ALA A 244 -29.11 3.59 -8.96
C ALA A 244 -28.17 4.75 -8.56
N TRP A 245 -27.90 5.66 -9.49
CA TRP A 245 -26.87 6.71 -9.37
C TRP A 245 -27.01 7.60 -8.12
N THR A 246 -28.24 7.90 -7.69
CA THR A 246 -28.51 8.67 -6.46
C THR A 246 -28.12 7.91 -5.18
N GLN A 247 -28.14 6.57 -5.20
CA GLN A 247 -27.63 5.76 -4.09
C GLN A 247 -26.10 5.67 -4.17
N VAL A 248 -25.55 5.51 -5.38
CA VAL A 248 -24.09 5.49 -5.60
C VAL A 248 -23.45 6.77 -5.06
N SER A 249 -24.03 7.95 -5.34
CA SER A 249 -23.50 9.22 -4.84
C SER A 249 -23.50 9.29 -3.32
N LEU A 250 -24.56 8.84 -2.65
CA LEU A 250 -24.61 8.79 -1.19
C LEU A 250 -23.55 7.82 -0.62
N ILE A 251 -23.41 6.62 -1.22
CA ILE A 251 -22.44 5.63 -0.78
C ILE A 251 -21.01 6.19 -0.91
N LEU A 252 -20.69 6.86 -2.02
CA LEU A 252 -19.38 7.49 -2.22
C LEU A 252 -19.11 8.59 -1.19
N LEU A 253 -20.12 9.40 -0.84
CA LEU A 253 -19.99 10.40 0.23
C LEU A 253 -19.73 9.75 1.59
N VAL A 254 -20.44 8.68 1.91
CA VAL A 254 -20.25 7.95 3.17
C VAL A 254 -18.87 7.31 3.23
N ILE A 255 -18.39 6.73 2.12
CA ILE A 255 -17.01 6.20 2.03
C ILE A 255 -15.99 7.32 2.28
N LEU A 256 -16.14 8.46 1.61
CA LEU A 256 -15.25 9.60 1.75
C LEU A 256 -15.20 10.10 3.21
N VAL A 257 -16.35 10.24 3.86
CA VAL A 257 -16.43 10.65 5.26
C VAL A 257 -15.78 9.60 6.17
N THR A 258 -16.02 8.31 5.93
CA THR A 258 -15.43 7.21 6.72
C THR A 258 -13.90 7.22 6.60
N VAL A 259 -13.36 7.38 5.38
CA VAL A 259 -11.91 7.48 5.14
C VAL A 259 -11.33 8.73 5.79
N PHE A 260 -12.00 9.88 5.68
CA PHE A 260 -11.54 11.12 6.32
C PHE A 260 -11.46 10.99 7.83
N ILE A 261 -12.47 10.38 8.45
CA ILE A 261 -12.50 10.12 9.91
C ILE A 261 -11.35 9.16 10.29
N SER A 262 -11.14 8.07 9.54
CA SER A 262 -10.06 7.10 9.82
C SER A 262 -8.68 7.73 9.73
N GLU A 263 -8.44 8.57 8.73
CA GLU A 263 -7.19 9.28 8.54
C GLU A 263 -6.92 10.28 9.68
N TRP A 264 -7.97 11.03 10.08
CA TRP A 264 -7.88 11.96 11.20
C TRP A 264 -7.57 11.24 12.52
N VAL A 265 -8.28 10.13 12.81
CA VAL A 265 -8.02 9.31 14.00
C VAL A 265 -6.60 8.74 13.97
N SER A 266 -6.20 8.16 12.84
CA SER A 266 -4.87 7.58 12.63
C SER A 266 -3.76 8.62 12.84
N ALA A 267 -3.93 9.84 12.29
CA ALA A 267 -2.96 10.92 12.46
C ALA A 267 -2.85 11.36 13.93
N LYS A 268 -3.98 11.52 14.62
CA LYS A 268 -4.01 11.93 16.02
C LYS A 268 -3.39 10.89 16.96
N VAL A 269 -3.67 9.61 16.73
CA VAL A 269 -3.11 8.51 17.56
C VAL A 269 -1.60 8.37 17.31
N ARG A 270 -1.14 8.46 16.05
CA ARG A 270 0.32 8.46 15.75
C ARG A 270 1.04 9.61 16.40
N GLY A 271 0.52 10.84 16.33
CA GLY A 271 1.13 12.00 16.98
C GLY A 271 1.13 11.95 18.50
N ALA A 272 0.41 11.01 19.13
CA ALA A 272 0.47 10.80 20.58
C ALA A 272 1.46 9.68 20.97
N ILE A 273 1.89 8.84 20.02
CA ILE A 273 2.79 7.70 20.25
C ILE A 273 4.24 8.04 19.88
N ILE A 274 4.42 8.86 18.85
CA ILE A 274 5.70 9.33 18.32
C ILE A 274 5.88 10.79 18.71
#